data_d0ea55f8525d596e4a3197088b71d304
#
_entry.id   d0ea55f8525d596e4a3197088b71d304
#
_cell.length_a   1.000
_cell.length_b   1.000
_cell.length_c   1.000
_cell.angle_alpha   90.00
_cell.angle_beta   90.00
_cell.angle_gamma   90.00
#
_symmetry.space_group_name_H-M   'P 1'
#
loop_
_entity.id
_entity.type
_entity.pdbx_description
1 polymer ?
#
loop_
_entity_poly.entity_id
_entity_poly.type
_entity_poly.pdbx_seq_one_letter_code
_entity_poly.pdbx_strand_id
1 'polypeptide(L)'
;FHHLMADFTALENVMMPMLIGHQNKAEAKDRAEKMLSAVGLSHRITHRPSALSGGERQRVAIARALVNNPSLVLADEPTGNLDHKTTESIFELIQQLNQEQNIAFLLVTHDMGLAEKLSRRLVMQVGILKEGA
;
A
#
# COMPACT_ATOMS: atom_id res chain seq x y z
N PHE A 1 -4.31 -3.71 -9.36
CA PHE A 1 -5.67 -3.23 -8.95
C PHE A 1 -5.69 -3.03 -7.45
N HIS A 2 -6.22 -1.90 -6.98
CA HIS A 2 -6.22 -1.53 -5.57
C HIS A 2 -7.18 -2.37 -4.72
N HIS A 3 -8.14 -3.07 -5.35
CA HIS A 3 -9.18 -3.90 -4.71
C HIS A 3 -9.88 -3.20 -3.52
N LEU A 4 -10.10 -1.89 -3.64
CA LEU A 4 -10.88 -1.15 -2.65
C LEU A 4 -12.36 -1.46 -2.81
N MET A 5 -13.05 -1.53 -1.69
CA MET A 5 -14.50 -1.66 -1.67
C MET A 5 -15.14 -0.35 -2.11
N ALA A 6 -15.84 -0.36 -3.26
CA ALA A 6 -16.32 0.83 -3.96
C ALA A 6 -17.34 1.66 -3.15
N ASP A 7 -18.17 0.99 -2.36
CA ASP A 7 -19.23 1.61 -1.56
C ASP A 7 -18.75 2.20 -0.23
N PHE A 8 -17.51 1.92 0.15
CA PHE A 8 -16.92 2.38 1.41
C PHE A 8 -15.96 3.54 1.17
N THR A 9 -15.90 4.47 2.12
CA THR A 9 -14.93 5.57 2.13
C THR A 9 -13.49 5.05 2.30
N ALA A 10 -12.51 5.93 2.09
CA ALA A 10 -11.10 5.62 2.37
C ALA A 10 -10.91 5.15 3.82
N LEU A 11 -11.54 5.86 4.77
CA LEU A 11 -11.50 5.50 6.19
C LEU A 11 -12.06 4.09 6.44
N GLU A 12 -13.25 3.80 5.92
CA GLU A 12 -13.90 2.51 6.10
C GLU A 12 -13.10 1.37 5.46
N ASN A 13 -12.51 1.59 4.28
CA ASN A 13 -11.62 0.63 3.64
C ASN A 13 -10.43 0.27 4.54
N VAL A 14 -9.81 1.27 5.17
CA VAL A 14 -8.65 1.04 6.06
C VAL A 14 -9.08 0.43 7.40
N MET A 15 -10.27 0.75 7.92
CA MET A 15 -10.81 0.15 9.15
C MET A 15 -11.15 -1.34 9.00
N MET A 16 -11.50 -1.79 7.80
CA MET A 16 -12.11 -3.10 7.56
C MET A 16 -11.29 -4.28 8.13
N PRO A 17 -9.96 -4.38 7.92
CA PRO A 17 -9.18 -5.49 8.48
C PRO A 17 -9.24 -5.58 10.01
N MET A 18 -9.33 -4.44 10.69
CA MET A 18 -9.44 -4.38 12.15
C MET A 18 -10.82 -4.81 12.62
N LEU A 19 -11.87 -4.38 11.92
CA LEU A 19 -13.26 -4.76 12.24
C LEU A 19 -13.50 -6.26 12.02
N ILE A 20 -12.94 -6.85 10.97
CA ILE A 20 -12.95 -8.30 10.74
C ILE A 20 -12.23 -9.03 11.88
N GLY A 21 -11.14 -8.46 12.40
CA GLY A 21 -10.40 -8.94 13.57
C GLY A 21 -11.08 -8.66 14.90
N HIS A 22 -12.37 -8.24 14.92
CA HIS A 22 -13.16 -7.94 16.10
C HIS A 22 -12.60 -6.82 17.01
N GLN A 23 -11.77 -5.92 16.47
CA GLN A 23 -11.29 -4.76 17.22
C GLN A 23 -12.43 -3.75 17.46
N ASN A 24 -12.31 -2.97 18.52
CA ASN A 24 -13.27 -1.92 18.84
C ASN A 24 -13.33 -0.87 17.72
N LYS A 25 -14.55 -0.46 17.36
CA LYS A 25 -14.78 0.48 16.26
C LYS A 25 -14.09 1.83 16.45
N ALA A 26 -14.07 2.34 17.70
CA ALA A 26 -13.43 3.62 18.00
C ALA A 26 -11.91 3.54 17.86
N GLU A 27 -11.29 2.46 18.32
CA GLU A 27 -9.86 2.19 18.15
C GLU A 27 -9.50 1.96 16.68
N ALA A 28 -10.31 1.20 15.94
CA ALA A 28 -10.14 0.98 14.52
C ALA A 28 -10.18 2.30 13.74
N LYS A 29 -11.10 3.20 14.11
CA LYS A 29 -11.20 4.54 13.49
C LYS A 29 -9.95 5.37 13.75
N ASP A 30 -9.52 5.49 15.01
CA ASP A 30 -8.33 6.29 15.39
C ASP A 30 -7.07 5.78 14.66
N ARG A 31 -6.86 4.47 14.61
CA ARG A 31 -5.72 3.87 13.89
C ARG A 31 -5.80 4.08 12.39
N ALA A 32 -6.97 3.95 11.79
CA ALA A 32 -7.17 4.18 10.37
C ALA A 32 -6.93 5.64 9.98
N GLU A 33 -7.39 6.60 10.79
CA GLU A 33 -7.11 8.04 10.59
C GLU A 33 -5.62 8.34 10.66
N LYS A 34 -4.91 7.80 11.64
CA LYS A 34 -3.45 7.93 11.76
C LYS A 34 -2.72 7.33 10.55
N MET A 35 -3.14 6.17 10.09
CA MET A 35 -2.53 5.52 8.94
C MET A 35 -2.80 6.29 7.64
N LEU A 36 -4.02 6.79 7.43
CA LEU A 36 -4.34 7.67 6.29
C LEU A 36 -3.55 8.97 6.32
N SER A 37 -3.30 9.52 7.50
CA SER A 37 -2.41 10.68 7.66
C SER A 37 -0.97 10.35 7.28
N ALA A 38 -0.45 9.20 7.70
CA ALA A 38 0.91 8.75 7.37
C ALA A 38 1.14 8.57 5.87
N VAL A 39 0.10 8.20 5.12
CA VAL A 39 0.16 8.11 3.65
C VAL A 39 -0.27 9.41 2.94
N GLY A 40 -0.47 10.51 3.67
CA GLY A 40 -0.76 11.85 3.12
C GLY A 40 -2.21 12.06 2.68
N LEU A 41 -3.17 11.31 3.24
CA LEU A 41 -4.58 11.34 2.84
C LEU A 41 -5.54 11.86 3.93
N SER A 42 -5.08 12.63 4.90
CA SER A 42 -5.93 13.20 5.97
C SER A 42 -7.14 13.97 5.43
N HIS A 43 -6.99 14.62 4.28
CA HIS A 43 -8.04 15.42 3.63
C HIS A 43 -8.99 14.61 2.74
N ARG A 44 -8.79 13.29 2.62
CA ARG A 44 -9.54 12.38 1.75
C ARG A 44 -10.26 11.25 2.49
N ILE A 45 -10.26 11.26 3.81
CA ILE A 45 -10.77 10.16 4.64
C ILE A 45 -12.23 9.78 4.38
N THR A 46 -13.07 10.76 4.01
CA THR A 46 -14.50 10.56 3.71
C THR A 46 -14.81 10.29 2.24
N HIS A 47 -13.77 10.30 1.38
CA HIS A 47 -13.98 10.09 -0.07
C HIS A 47 -14.10 8.59 -0.37
N ARG A 48 -14.98 8.27 -1.32
CA ARG A 48 -15.09 6.92 -1.89
C ARG A 48 -14.05 6.72 -2.99
N PRO A 49 -13.68 5.47 -3.34
CA PRO A 49 -12.69 5.19 -4.38
C PRO A 49 -12.96 5.87 -5.73
N SER A 50 -14.23 6.04 -6.10
CA SER A 50 -14.64 6.75 -7.33
C SER A 50 -14.24 8.23 -7.36
N ALA A 51 -14.05 8.85 -6.19
CA ALA A 51 -13.67 10.25 -6.04
C ALA A 51 -12.16 10.44 -5.78
N LEU A 52 -11.38 9.36 -5.85
CA LEU A 52 -9.93 9.35 -5.62
C LEU A 52 -9.17 9.13 -6.93
N SER A 53 -8.02 9.77 -7.09
CA SER A 53 -7.07 9.48 -8.16
C SER A 53 -6.49 8.07 -8.03
N GLY A 54 -5.82 7.56 -9.07
CA GLY A 54 -5.15 6.26 -9.04
C GLY A 54 -4.11 6.17 -7.91
N GLY A 55 -3.29 7.20 -7.75
CA GLY A 55 -2.30 7.28 -6.69
C GLY A 55 -2.91 7.38 -5.29
N GLU A 56 -4.01 8.14 -5.13
CA GLU A 56 -4.73 8.21 -3.86
C GLU A 56 -5.36 6.85 -3.51
N ARG A 57 -5.96 6.14 -4.47
CA ARG A 57 -6.45 4.77 -4.24
C ARG A 57 -5.34 3.82 -3.83
N GLN A 58 -4.16 3.92 -4.44
CA GLN A 58 -3.01 3.10 -4.06
C GLN A 58 -2.54 3.41 -2.64
N ARG A 59 -2.49 4.68 -2.25
CA ARG A 59 -2.16 5.07 -0.86
C ARG A 59 -3.17 4.54 0.15
N VAL A 60 -4.47 4.51 -0.17
CA VAL A 60 -5.51 3.88 0.67
C VAL A 60 -5.25 2.37 0.79
N ALA A 61 -4.91 1.70 -0.30
CA ALA A 61 -4.60 0.26 -0.29
C ALA A 61 -3.36 -0.05 0.57
N ILE A 62 -2.31 0.77 0.50
CA ILE A 62 -1.13 0.67 1.35
C ILE A 62 -1.52 0.88 2.83
N ALA A 63 -2.27 1.92 3.15
CA ALA A 63 -2.75 2.18 4.51
C ALA A 63 -3.56 1.01 5.07
N ARG A 64 -4.45 0.42 4.26
CA ARG A 64 -5.21 -0.78 4.62
C ARG A 64 -4.33 -1.99 4.89
N ALA A 65 -3.29 -2.20 4.10
CA ALA A 65 -2.35 -3.30 4.29
C ALA A 65 -1.55 -3.16 5.59
N LEU A 66 -1.27 -1.92 6.02
CA LEU A 66 -0.39 -1.61 7.15
C LEU A 66 -1.13 -1.46 8.49
N VAL A 67 -2.44 -1.24 8.47
CA VAL A 67 -3.20 -0.84 9.67
C VAL A 67 -3.13 -1.84 10.83
N ASN A 68 -2.89 -3.12 10.54
CA ASN A 68 -2.69 -4.18 11.55
C ASN A 68 -1.23 -4.38 11.99
N ASN A 69 -0.33 -3.46 11.63
CA ASN A 69 1.11 -3.51 11.92
C ASN A 69 1.75 -4.85 11.48
N PRO A 70 1.66 -5.23 10.21
CA PRO A 70 2.27 -6.47 9.73
C PRO A 70 3.80 -6.36 9.75
N SER A 71 4.48 -7.49 9.89
CA SER A 71 5.94 -7.56 9.70
C SER A 71 6.35 -7.64 8.23
N LEU A 72 5.43 -8.07 7.35
CA LEU A 72 5.65 -8.22 5.91
C LEU A 72 4.40 -7.77 5.13
N VAL A 73 4.61 -7.00 4.07
CA VAL A 73 3.59 -6.63 3.08
C VAL A 73 3.95 -7.25 1.74
N LEU A 74 2.97 -7.92 1.14
CA LEU A 74 3.06 -8.45 -0.22
C LEU A 74 2.32 -7.49 -1.16
N ALA A 75 3.00 -7.02 -2.18
CA ALA A 75 2.42 -6.11 -3.17
C ALA A 75 2.67 -6.64 -4.58
N ASP A 76 1.58 -6.88 -5.30
CA ASP A 76 1.58 -7.32 -6.69
C ASP A 76 1.27 -6.13 -7.59
N GLU A 77 2.25 -5.75 -8.42
CA GLU A 77 2.20 -4.60 -9.34
C GLU A 77 1.66 -3.30 -8.67
N PRO A 78 2.25 -2.83 -7.56
CA PRO A 78 1.67 -1.74 -6.77
C PRO A 78 1.62 -0.40 -7.52
N THR A 79 2.28 -0.30 -8.67
CA THR A 79 2.37 0.91 -9.50
C THR A 79 1.99 0.69 -10.96
N GLY A 80 1.55 -0.51 -11.34
CA GLY A 80 1.37 -0.93 -12.73
C GLY A 80 0.36 -0.11 -13.56
N ASN A 81 -0.53 0.64 -12.95
CA ASN A 81 -1.53 1.49 -13.62
C ASN A 81 -1.36 2.99 -13.30
N LEU A 82 -0.19 3.40 -12.87
CA LEU A 82 0.10 4.78 -12.48
C LEU A 82 1.06 5.42 -13.49
N ASP A 83 0.97 6.74 -13.63
CA ASP A 83 1.97 7.52 -14.38
C ASP A 83 3.32 7.52 -13.62
N HIS A 84 4.40 7.82 -14.32
CA HIS A 84 5.76 7.75 -13.79
C HIS A 84 5.96 8.57 -12.51
N LYS A 85 5.43 9.80 -12.46
CA LYS A 85 5.57 10.68 -11.28
C LYS A 85 4.85 10.10 -10.06
N THR A 86 3.65 9.57 -10.27
CA THR A 86 2.87 8.92 -9.21
C THR A 86 3.54 7.62 -8.76
N THR A 87 4.09 6.83 -9.68
CA THR A 87 4.89 5.63 -9.40
C THR A 87 6.06 5.94 -8.47
N GLU A 88 6.84 6.97 -8.79
CA GLU A 88 7.95 7.39 -7.95
C GLU A 88 7.50 7.79 -6.55
N SER A 89 6.44 8.58 -6.45
CA SER A 89 5.87 9.02 -5.17
C SER A 89 5.34 7.85 -4.31
N ILE A 90 4.77 6.82 -4.91
CA ILE A 90 4.35 5.59 -4.19
C ILE A 90 5.55 4.79 -3.73
N PHE A 91 6.58 4.70 -4.56
CA PHE A 91 7.80 3.97 -4.22
C PHE A 91 8.56 4.64 -3.05
N GLU A 92 8.71 5.96 -3.09
CA GLU A 92 9.28 6.74 -1.98
C GLU A 92 8.49 6.52 -0.67
N LEU A 93 7.16 6.51 -0.73
CA LEU A 93 6.32 6.20 0.42
C LEU A 93 6.59 4.80 0.97
N ILE A 94 6.71 3.78 0.12
CA ILE A 94 7.03 2.41 0.52
C ILE A 94 8.40 2.35 1.21
N GLN A 95 9.41 3.01 0.66
CA GLN A 95 10.75 3.07 1.25
C GLN A 95 10.73 3.77 2.61
N GLN A 96 10.03 4.89 2.73
CA GLN A 96 9.87 5.60 3.99
C GLN A 96 9.21 4.71 5.05
N LEU A 97 8.11 4.06 4.73
CA LEU A 97 7.40 3.16 5.64
C LEU A 97 8.24 1.94 6.05
N ASN A 98 9.04 1.38 5.13
CA ASN A 98 9.98 0.32 5.43
C ASN A 98 11.01 0.77 6.49
N GLN A 99 11.59 1.97 6.32
CA GLN A 99 12.61 2.49 7.23
C GLN A 99 12.04 2.91 8.59
N GLU A 100 10.90 3.62 8.60
CA GLU A 100 10.32 4.18 9.82
C GLU A 100 9.63 3.14 10.69
N GLN A 101 8.98 2.15 10.06
CA GLN A 101 8.15 1.15 10.76
C GLN A 101 8.79 -0.24 10.81
N ASN A 102 9.97 -0.41 10.20
CA ASN A 102 10.69 -1.69 10.12
C ASN A 102 9.83 -2.82 9.52
N ILE A 103 9.02 -2.50 8.50
CA ILE A 103 8.13 -3.43 7.80
C ILE A 103 8.84 -3.91 6.54
N ALA A 104 8.94 -5.22 6.33
CA ALA A 104 9.45 -5.78 5.09
C ALA A 104 8.39 -5.66 3.96
N PHE A 105 8.86 -5.34 2.75
CA PHE A 105 8.01 -5.33 1.55
C PHE A 105 8.54 -6.33 0.53
N LEU A 106 7.68 -7.21 0.05
CA LEU A 106 7.93 -8.03 -1.13
C LEU A 106 7.09 -7.50 -2.27
N LEU A 107 7.77 -6.90 -3.26
CA LEU A 107 7.13 -6.32 -4.44
C LEU A 107 7.30 -7.25 -5.63
N VAL A 108 6.20 -7.56 -6.30
CA VAL A 108 6.23 -8.21 -7.62
C VAL A 108 5.98 -7.13 -8.67
N THR A 109 6.87 -7.00 -9.63
CA THR A 109 6.76 -6.01 -10.71
C THR A 109 7.47 -6.46 -11.97
N HIS A 110 6.99 -6.00 -13.11
CA HIS A 110 7.68 -6.09 -14.40
C HIS A 110 8.45 -4.81 -14.75
N ASP A 111 8.36 -3.76 -13.93
CA ASP A 111 9.12 -2.52 -14.08
C ASP A 111 10.56 -2.71 -13.56
N MET A 112 11.49 -2.89 -14.52
CA MET A 112 12.89 -3.08 -14.20
C MET A 112 13.52 -1.86 -13.54
N GLY A 113 13.12 -0.64 -13.93
CA GLY A 113 13.62 0.59 -13.33
C GLY A 113 13.23 0.72 -11.84
N LEU A 114 12.05 0.22 -11.49
CA LEU A 114 11.62 0.15 -10.10
C LEU A 114 12.39 -0.94 -9.34
N ALA A 115 12.55 -2.12 -9.95
CA ALA A 115 13.26 -3.25 -9.35
C ALA A 115 14.74 -2.92 -9.04
N GLU A 116 15.40 -2.12 -9.88
CA GLU A 116 16.78 -1.68 -9.69
C GLU A 116 16.99 -0.75 -8.48
N LYS A 117 15.94 -0.07 -8.02
CA LYS A 117 15.98 0.81 -6.84
C LYS A 117 15.88 0.04 -5.52
N LEU A 118 15.62 -1.26 -5.55
CA LEU A 118 15.48 -2.09 -4.37
C LEU A 118 16.80 -2.71 -3.95
N SER A 119 17.00 -2.89 -2.64
CA SER A 119 18.21 -3.46 -2.04
C SER A 119 18.45 -4.92 -2.38
N ARG A 120 17.39 -5.68 -2.67
CA ARG A 120 17.47 -7.10 -3.06
C ARG A 120 16.48 -7.37 -4.19
N ARG A 121 16.95 -8.09 -5.21
CA ARG A 121 16.16 -8.44 -6.38
C ARG A 121 16.18 -9.94 -6.64
N LEU A 122 15.01 -10.50 -6.90
CA LEU A 122 14.85 -11.87 -7.37
C LEU A 122 14.21 -11.83 -8.76
N VAL A 123 14.70 -12.65 -9.67
CA VAL A 123 14.15 -12.78 -11.02
C VAL A 123 13.49 -14.14 -11.15
N MET A 124 12.23 -14.15 -11.60
CA MET A 124 11.50 -15.38 -11.90
C MET A 124 11.63 -15.69 -13.38
N GLN A 125 12.19 -16.86 -13.71
CA GLN A 125 12.28 -17.37 -15.07
C GLN A 125 11.77 -18.81 -15.11
N VAL A 126 10.74 -19.05 -15.94
CA VAL A 126 10.14 -20.41 -16.12
C VAL A 126 9.83 -21.10 -14.78
N GLY A 127 9.23 -20.33 -13.84
CA GLY A 127 8.86 -20.86 -12.52
C GLY A 127 10.02 -21.04 -11.53
N ILE A 128 11.22 -20.63 -11.87
CA ILE A 128 12.40 -20.71 -11.01
C ILE A 128 12.83 -19.30 -10.57
N LEU A 129 12.96 -19.11 -9.26
CA LEU A 129 13.52 -17.87 -8.68
C LEU A 129 15.04 -17.93 -8.68
N LYS A 130 15.68 -16.87 -9.16
CA LYS A 130 17.13 -16.67 -9.12
C LYS A 130 17.43 -15.31 -8.50
N GLU A 131 18.55 -15.21 -7.82
CA GLU A 131 19.04 -13.91 -7.36
C GLU A 131 19.41 -13.07 -8.59
N GLY A 132 18.86 -11.85 -8.66
CA GLY A 132 19.18 -10.90 -9.72
C GLY A 132 20.55 -10.25 -9.44
N ALA A 133 21.30 -10.02 -10.50
CA ALA A 133 22.55 -9.28 -10.40
C ALA A 133 22.27 -7.79 -10.09
#